data_a7bd7095702dad504088a9daf5d65b55
#
_entry.id   a7bd7095702dad504088a9daf5d65b55
#
_cell.length_a   1.000
_cell.length_b   1.000
_cell.length_c   1.000
_cell.angle_alpha   90.00
_cell.angle_beta   90.00
_cell.angle_gamma   90.00
#
_symmetry.space_group_name_H-M   'P 1'
#
loop_
_entity.id
_entity.type
_entity.pdbx_description
1 polymer ?
#
loop_
_entity_poly.entity_id
_entity_poly.type
_entity_poly.pdbx_seq_one_letter_code
_entity_poly.pdbx_strand_id
1 'polypeptide(L)'
;MNDSTFTLGIVGARGHTGAELIKLVAAHPRLKLAFVSSRERAGQRLSDHHPEFQGDLQYENLDADAVAAKGVDAVILALPNGLAAPFVAALETAKPDTVIVDLSADYRFDNSWYYGLPELTRGRYNGQKHISNPGC
;
A
#
# COMPACT_ATOMS: atom_id res chain seq x y z
N MET A 1 -22.83 11.99 7.05
CA MET A 1 -21.81 11.82 8.10
C MET A 1 -20.77 10.79 7.67
N ASN A 2 -19.62 11.23 7.41
CA ASN A 2 -18.61 10.32 6.88
C ASN A 2 -17.43 10.17 7.78
N ASP A 3 -17.66 9.44 8.86
CA ASP A 3 -16.59 9.06 9.75
C ASP A 3 -16.00 7.71 9.33
N SER A 4 -16.18 7.37 8.05
CA SER A 4 -15.67 6.10 7.52
C SER A 4 -14.17 6.04 7.64
N THR A 5 -13.69 4.93 8.20
CA THR A 5 -12.27 4.63 8.28
C THR A 5 -11.98 3.57 7.22
N PHE A 6 -10.92 3.79 6.47
CA PHE A 6 -10.49 2.85 5.45
C PHE A 6 -9.27 2.10 5.95
N THR A 7 -9.25 0.79 5.66
CA THR A 7 -8.12 -0.04 6.04
C THR A 7 -7.08 -0.08 4.93
N LEU A 8 -5.82 -0.05 5.31
CA LEU A 8 -4.70 0.02 4.39
C LEU A 8 -3.64 -0.98 4.78
N GLY A 9 -3.07 -1.65 3.79
CA GLY A 9 -1.91 -2.50 3.98
C GLY A 9 -0.73 -1.98 3.17
N ILE A 10 0.46 -2.21 3.68
CA ILE A 10 1.70 -1.82 2.99
C ILE A 10 2.54 -3.07 2.80
N VAL A 11 2.95 -3.33 1.56
CA VAL A 11 3.81 -4.47 1.22
C VAL A 11 5.18 -3.95 0.85
N GLY A 12 6.23 -4.51 1.46
CA GLY A 12 7.60 -4.09 1.22
C GLY A 12 8.00 -2.86 2.02
N ALA A 13 7.45 -2.69 3.20
CA ALA A 13 7.59 -1.46 3.99
C ALA A 13 8.95 -1.37 4.68
N ARG A 14 9.97 -1.07 3.91
CA ARG A 14 11.31 -0.84 4.44
C ARG A 14 11.92 0.39 3.80
N GLY A 15 13.02 0.88 4.37
CA GLY A 15 13.70 2.05 3.85
C GLY A 15 12.92 3.33 4.07
N HIS A 16 13.33 4.39 3.39
CA HIS A 16 12.75 5.72 3.57
C HIS A 16 11.30 5.80 3.13
N THR A 17 10.98 5.19 1.99
CA THR A 17 9.63 5.23 1.46
C THR A 17 8.65 4.54 2.41
N GLY A 18 9.02 3.35 2.89
CA GLY A 18 8.16 2.64 3.84
C GLY A 18 7.98 3.41 5.13
N ALA A 19 9.07 4.00 5.64
CA ALA A 19 9.01 4.79 6.87
C ALA A 19 8.09 5.99 6.73
N GLU A 20 8.19 6.73 5.61
CA GLU A 20 7.33 7.89 5.38
C GLU A 20 5.88 7.51 5.22
N LEU A 21 5.60 6.40 4.53
CA LEU A 21 4.23 5.91 4.38
C LEU A 21 3.60 5.57 5.72
N ILE A 22 4.34 4.88 6.58
CA ILE A 22 3.84 4.51 7.90
C ILE A 22 3.51 5.76 8.72
N LYS A 23 4.38 6.77 8.67
CA LYS A 23 4.15 8.04 9.37
C LYS A 23 2.90 8.73 8.85
N LEU A 24 2.74 8.80 7.53
CA LEU A 24 1.58 9.46 6.93
C LEU A 24 0.28 8.75 7.29
N VAL A 25 0.27 7.44 7.24
CA VAL A 25 -0.93 6.67 7.57
C VAL A 25 -1.26 6.79 9.06
N ALA A 26 -0.24 6.71 9.91
CA ALA A 26 -0.44 6.85 11.36
C ALA A 26 -1.04 8.21 11.74
N ALA A 27 -0.69 9.25 10.99
CA ALA A 27 -1.18 10.60 11.25
C ALA A 27 -2.53 10.88 10.58
N HIS A 28 -2.98 10.02 9.67
CA HIS A 28 -4.20 10.28 8.91
C HIS A 28 -5.43 9.83 9.69
N PRO A 29 -6.41 10.71 9.94
CA PRO A 29 -7.53 10.38 10.80
C PRO A 29 -8.50 9.34 10.23
N ARG A 30 -8.48 9.11 8.93
CA ARG A 30 -9.43 8.21 8.27
C ARG A 30 -8.78 6.95 7.72
N LEU A 31 -7.49 6.76 7.92
CA LEU A 31 -6.79 5.57 7.47
C LEU A 31 -6.35 4.75 8.69
N LYS A 32 -6.61 3.46 8.62
CA LYS A 32 -6.17 2.52 9.64
C LYS A 32 -5.19 1.54 9.02
N LEU A 33 -3.98 1.51 9.54
CA LEU A 33 -2.97 0.58 9.06
C LEU A 33 -3.31 -0.82 9.57
N ALA A 34 -3.71 -1.71 8.68
CA ALA A 34 -4.15 -3.05 9.03
C ALA A 34 -3.01 -4.05 9.06
N PHE A 35 -2.02 -3.88 8.16
CA PHE A 35 -0.85 -4.75 8.16
C PHE A 35 0.31 -4.05 7.47
N VAL A 36 1.51 -4.51 7.79
CA VAL A 36 2.73 -4.08 7.13
C VAL A 36 3.55 -5.34 6.87
N SER A 37 3.89 -5.57 5.62
CA SER A 37 4.68 -6.74 5.24
C SER A 37 6.12 -6.34 4.96
N SER A 38 7.04 -7.01 5.64
CA SER A 38 8.47 -6.83 5.44
C SER A 38 9.18 -8.12 5.80
N ARG A 39 9.91 -8.67 4.83
CA ARG A 39 10.66 -9.90 5.07
C ARG A 39 11.70 -9.70 6.18
N GLU A 40 12.38 -8.56 6.15
CA GLU A 40 13.50 -8.33 7.06
C GLU A 40 13.06 -8.05 8.49
N ARG A 41 11.89 -7.45 8.66
CA ARG A 41 11.42 -7.03 9.98
C ARG A 41 10.31 -7.90 10.54
N ALA A 42 10.00 -9.00 9.86
CA ALA A 42 8.91 -9.89 10.29
C ALA A 42 9.06 -10.28 11.76
N GLY A 43 7.97 -10.17 12.51
CA GLY A 43 7.94 -10.47 13.93
C GLY A 43 8.31 -9.32 14.85
N GLN A 44 8.84 -8.23 14.31
CA GLN A 44 9.16 -7.04 15.11
C GLN A 44 7.95 -6.15 15.21
N ARG A 45 7.84 -5.40 16.28
CA ARG A 45 6.74 -4.45 16.45
C ARG A 45 6.97 -3.22 15.59
N LEU A 46 5.91 -2.72 15.02
CA LEU A 46 5.98 -1.49 14.24
C LEU A 46 6.49 -0.33 15.09
N SER A 47 6.03 -0.26 16.34
CA SER A 47 6.42 0.80 17.27
C SER A 47 7.91 0.79 17.61
N ASP A 48 8.61 -0.32 17.43
CA ASP A 48 10.06 -0.36 17.65
C ASP A 48 10.81 0.50 16.63
N HIS A 49 10.26 0.67 15.44
CA HIS A 49 10.85 1.47 14.38
C HIS A 49 10.17 2.81 14.19
N HIS A 50 8.93 2.92 14.64
CA HIS A 50 8.09 4.10 14.48
C HIS A 50 7.41 4.42 15.81
N PRO A 51 8.11 5.12 16.73
CA PRO A 51 7.55 5.40 18.06
C PRO A 51 6.22 6.15 18.03
N GLU A 52 5.95 6.89 16.96
CA GLU A 52 4.69 7.61 16.79
C GLU A 52 3.51 6.69 16.55
N PHE A 53 3.76 5.44 16.17
CA PHE A 53 2.68 4.48 15.95
C PHE A 53 2.26 3.86 17.29
N GLN A 54 0.99 3.97 17.61
CA GLN A 54 0.44 3.40 18.85
C GLN A 54 -0.33 2.14 18.52
N GLY A 55 0.05 1.04 19.13
CA GLY A 55 -0.60 -0.24 18.94
C GLY A 55 0.40 -1.39 18.93
N ASP A 56 -0.13 -2.60 18.78
CA ASP A 56 0.65 -3.83 18.87
C ASP A 56 0.99 -4.42 17.50
N LEU A 57 0.77 -3.68 16.43
CA LEU A 57 0.97 -4.19 15.10
C LEU A 57 2.42 -4.62 14.89
N GLN A 58 2.60 -5.82 14.35
CA GLN A 58 3.92 -6.37 14.03
C GLN A 58 4.08 -6.48 12.53
N TYR A 59 5.32 -6.36 12.08
CA TYR A 59 5.63 -6.68 10.69
C TYR A 59 5.38 -8.16 10.45
N GLU A 60 4.82 -8.47 9.28
CA GLU A 60 4.59 -9.84 8.83
C GLU A 60 5.35 -10.06 7.54
N ASN A 61 5.63 -11.31 7.21
CA ASN A 61 6.17 -11.66 5.91
C ASN A 61 5.06 -12.34 5.12
N LEU A 62 4.36 -11.58 4.30
CA LEU A 62 3.16 -12.03 3.61
C LEU A 62 3.44 -12.25 2.13
N ASP A 63 3.01 -13.41 1.61
CA ASP A 63 3.00 -13.63 0.17
C ASP A 63 1.74 -12.99 -0.45
N ALA A 64 1.61 -13.14 -1.77
CA ALA A 64 0.51 -12.50 -2.50
C ALA A 64 -0.86 -12.96 -2.00
N ASP A 65 -1.03 -14.26 -1.78
CA ASP A 65 -2.31 -14.80 -1.33
C ASP A 65 -2.65 -14.34 0.08
N ALA A 66 -1.65 -14.28 0.95
CA ALA A 66 -1.85 -13.81 2.32
C ALA A 66 -2.23 -12.34 2.36
N VAL A 67 -1.63 -11.52 1.50
CA VAL A 67 -2.01 -10.10 1.37
C VAL A 67 -3.47 -9.98 0.91
N ALA A 68 -3.84 -10.73 -0.11
CA ALA A 68 -5.20 -10.70 -0.63
C ALA A 68 -6.21 -11.14 0.43
N ALA A 69 -5.85 -12.12 1.26
CA ALA A 69 -6.72 -12.63 2.30
C ALA A 69 -6.99 -11.62 3.43
N LYS A 70 -6.18 -10.57 3.54
CA LYS A 70 -6.42 -9.54 4.56
C LYS A 70 -7.69 -8.73 4.32
N GLY A 71 -8.16 -8.64 3.07
CA GLY A 71 -9.43 -7.99 2.77
C GLY A 71 -9.48 -6.49 3.04
N VAL A 72 -8.35 -5.80 2.93
CA VAL A 72 -8.29 -4.36 3.18
C VAL A 72 -8.85 -3.55 2.03
N ASP A 73 -9.13 -2.28 2.29
CA ASP A 73 -9.67 -1.37 1.27
C ASP A 73 -8.61 -0.91 0.28
N ALA A 74 -7.38 -0.79 0.72
CA ALA A 74 -6.29 -0.34 -0.14
C ALA A 74 -4.98 -1.04 0.22
N VAL A 75 -4.12 -1.22 -0.77
CA VAL A 75 -2.79 -1.78 -0.60
C VAL A 75 -1.79 -0.89 -1.32
N ILE A 76 -0.72 -0.55 -0.64
CA ILE A 76 0.43 0.13 -1.24
C ILE A 76 1.54 -0.89 -1.43
N LEU A 77 1.98 -1.03 -2.67
CA LEU A 77 3.09 -1.93 -3.02
C LEU A 77 4.37 -1.11 -3.09
N ALA A 78 5.19 -1.23 -2.07
CA ALA A 78 6.49 -0.53 -1.98
C ALA A 78 7.62 -1.52 -2.25
N LEU A 79 7.50 -2.24 -3.35
CA LEU A 79 8.40 -3.32 -3.72
C LEU A 79 9.41 -2.86 -4.78
N PRO A 80 10.56 -3.54 -4.87
CA PRO A 80 11.45 -3.34 -6.03
C PRO A 80 10.72 -3.64 -7.33
N ASN A 81 11.21 -3.07 -8.43
CA ASN A 81 10.65 -3.31 -9.75
C ASN A 81 10.65 -4.81 -10.07
N GLY A 82 9.60 -5.25 -10.72
CA GLY A 82 9.44 -6.64 -11.16
C GLY A 82 8.73 -7.54 -10.16
N LEU A 83 8.37 -7.06 -8.99
CA LEU A 83 7.79 -7.91 -7.94
C LEU A 83 6.30 -7.66 -7.68
N ALA A 84 5.70 -6.66 -8.32
CA ALA A 84 4.32 -6.27 -8.01
C ALA A 84 3.27 -7.22 -8.60
N ALA A 85 3.53 -7.82 -9.76
CA ALA A 85 2.51 -8.55 -10.51
C ALA A 85 1.78 -9.65 -9.73
N PRO A 86 2.45 -10.51 -8.96
CA PRO A 86 1.73 -11.55 -8.21
C PRO A 86 0.74 -10.95 -7.20
N PHE A 87 1.11 -9.85 -6.56
CA PHE A 87 0.23 -9.18 -5.60
C PHE A 87 -0.97 -8.57 -6.28
N VAL A 88 -0.76 -7.92 -7.42
CA VAL A 88 -1.85 -7.34 -8.20
C VAL A 88 -2.83 -8.44 -8.63
N ALA A 89 -2.32 -9.54 -9.18
CA ALA A 89 -3.16 -10.63 -9.64
C ALA A 89 -3.99 -11.23 -8.50
N ALA A 90 -3.38 -11.47 -7.34
CA ALA A 90 -4.08 -12.04 -6.20
C ALA A 90 -5.17 -11.10 -5.67
N LEU A 91 -4.87 -9.81 -5.61
CA LEU A 91 -5.84 -8.81 -5.14
C LEU A 91 -7.01 -8.67 -6.11
N GLU A 92 -6.74 -8.64 -7.40
CA GLU A 92 -7.80 -8.54 -8.41
C GLU A 92 -8.75 -9.74 -8.35
N THR A 93 -8.20 -10.91 -8.06
CA THR A 93 -9.00 -12.13 -7.97
C THR A 93 -9.83 -12.16 -6.69
N ALA A 94 -9.22 -11.82 -5.56
CA ALA A 94 -9.86 -11.96 -4.25
C ALA A 94 -10.81 -10.82 -3.92
N LYS A 95 -10.44 -9.58 -4.30
CA LYS A 95 -11.22 -8.40 -3.94
C LYS A 95 -10.98 -7.31 -4.99
N PRO A 96 -11.70 -7.40 -6.13
CA PRO A 96 -11.48 -6.46 -7.26
C PRO A 96 -11.64 -4.98 -6.90
N ASP A 97 -12.36 -4.68 -5.82
CA ASP A 97 -12.57 -3.29 -5.38
C ASP A 97 -11.39 -2.69 -4.63
N THR A 98 -10.38 -3.48 -4.32
CA THR A 98 -9.21 -2.97 -3.60
C THR A 98 -8.49 -1.91 -4.42
N VAL A 99 -8.22 -0.77 -3.80
CA VAL A 99 -7.38 0.26 -4.42
C VAL A 99 -5.93 -0.19 -4.28
N ILE A 100 -5.20 -0.22 -5.38
CA ILE A 100 -3.80 -0.63 -5.40
C ILE A 100 -2.95 0.55 -5.86
N VAL A 101 -1.99 0.93 -5.03
CA VAL A 101 -1.01 1.96 -5.38
C VAL A 101 0.35 1.29 -5.50
N ASP A 102 0.93 1.30 -6.69
CA ASP A 102 2.23 0.70 -6.93
C ASP A 102 3.30 1.78 -7.03
N LEU A 103 4.32 1.67 -6.20
CA LEU A 103 5.42 2.62 -6.16
C LEU A 103 6.59 2.22 -7.06
N SER A 104 6.52 1.04 -7.68
CA SER A 104 7.55 0.59 -8.62
C SER A 104 7.30 1.18 -10.00
N ALA A 105 8.18 0.85 -10.95
CA ALA A 105 8.01 1.28 -12.34
C ALA A 105 7.13 0.31 -13.14
N ASP A 106 6.70 -0.81 -12.55
CA ASP A 106 6.11 -1.93 -13.29
C ASP A 106 4.87 -1.54 -14.10
N TYR A 107 4.02 -0.67 -13.56
CA TYR A 107 2.77 -0.28 -14.20
C TYR A 107 2.75 1.17 -14.66
N ARG A 108 3.88 1.83 -14.64
CA ARG A 108 3.96 3.26 -14.93
C ARG A 108 3.47 3.61 -16.33
N PHE A 109 3.69 2.73 -17.28
CA PHE A 109 3.29 2.94 -18.68
C PHE A 109 2.16 2.02 -19.12
N ASP A 110 1.52 1.35 -18.18
CA ASP A 110 0.37 0.47 -18.48
C ASP A 110 -0.88 1.33 -18.56
N ASN A 111 -1.56 1.30 -19.68
CA ASN A 111 -2.74 2.13 -19.92
C ASN A 111 -3.93 1.79 -19.00
N SER A 112 -3.96 0.59 -18.44
CA SER A 112 -5.00 0.20 -17.49
C SER A 112 -4.77 0.79 -16.11
N TRP A 113 -3.61 1.41 -15.87
CA TRP A 113 -3.26 2.02 -14.60
C TRP A 113 -3.30 3.54 -14.71
N TYR A 114 -3.85 4.18 -13.70
CA TYR A 114 -3.82 5.62 -13.59
C TYR A 114 -2.41 6.06 -13.16
N TYR A 115 -1.77 6.86 -13.99
CA TYR A 115 -0.45 7.40 -13.64
C TYR A 115 -0.65 8.65 -12.78
N GLY A 116 -0.32 8.55 -11.51
CA GLY A 116 -0.60 9.58 -10.53
C GLY A 116 0.40 10.72 -10.55
N LEU A 117 0.49 11.45 -11.64
CA LEU A 117 1.32 12.64 -11.76
C LEU A 117 0.41 13.86 -11.71
N PRO A 118 0.30 14.55 -10.56
CA PRO A 118 -0.70 15.62 -10.39
C PRO A 118 -0.62 16.73 -11.42
N GLU A 119 0.58 17.05 -11.91
CA GLU A 119 0.76 18.10 -12.91
C GLU A 119 0.04 17.81 -14.21
N LEU A 120 -0.13 16.52 -14.54
CA LEU A 120 -0.76 16.13 -15.80
C LEU A 120 -2.11 15.45 -15.60
N THR A 121 -2.31 14.79 -14.46
CA THR A 121 -3.45 13.90 -14.28
C THR A 121 -4.38 14.30 -13.13
N ARG A 122 -4.12 15.41 -12.46
CA ARG A 122 -4.99 15.86 -11.38
C ARG A 122 -6.42 16.02 -11.91
N GLY A 123 -7.37 15.55 -11.15
CA GLY A 123 -8.76 15.59 -11.55
C GLY A 123 -9.26 14.34 -12.27
N ARG A 124 -8.35 13.46 -12.70
CA ARG A 124 -8.73 12.21 -13.34
C ARG A 124 -8.57 11.00 -12.42
N TYR A 125 -8.10 11.18 -11.20
CA TYR A 125 -7.88 10.06 -10.28
C TYR A 125 -9.14 9.62 -9.55
N ASN A 126 -10.19 10.39 -9.63
CA ASN A 126 -11.42 10.08 -8.93
C ASN A 126 -12.01 8.76 -9.44
N GLY A 127 -12.19 7.80 -8.55
CA GLY A 127 -12.70 6.49 -8.91
C GLY A 127 -11.66 5.51 -9.45
N GLN A 128 -10.41 5.91 -9.54
CA GLN A 128 -9.36 5.00 -9.99
C GLN A 128 -9.02 3.98 -8.89
N LYS A 129 -8.80 2.73 -9.29
CA LYS A 129 -8.46 1.67 -8.36
C LYS A 129 -7.03 1.18 -8.48
N HIS A 130 -6.42 1.34 -9.63
CA HIS A 130 -5.02 0.96 -9.84
C HIS A 130 -4.24 2.22 -10.16
N ILE A 131 -3.35 2.61 -9.27
CA ILE A 131 -2.60 3.84 -9.36
C ILE A 131 -1.12 3.53 -9.39
N SER A 132 -0.45 4.00 -10.43
CA SER A 132 1.01 3.91 -10.53
C SER A 132 1.62 5.24 -10.13
N ASN A 133 2.55 5.20 -9.19
CA ASN A 133 3.19 6.40 -8.69
C ASN A 133 4.34 6.82 -9.59
N PRO A 134 4.51 8.13 -9.84
CA PRO A 134 5.65 8.62 -10.62
C PRO A 134 6.98 8.27 -9.95
N GLY A 135 8.00 8.07 -10.79
CA GLY A 135 9.34 7.83 -10.28
C GLY A 135 9.97 9.07 -9.64
N CYS A 136 11.11 8.86 -9.10
CA CYS A 136 11.89 9.93 -8.48
C CYS A 136 12.42 10.93 -9.50
#